data_6896640e15e4f6e956578e68c8f50fda
#
_entry.id   6896640e15e4f6e956578e68c8f50fda
#
_cell.length_a   1.000
_cell.length_b   1.000
_cell.length_c   1.000
_cell.angle_alpha   90.00
_cell.angle_beta   90.00
_cell.angle_gamma   90.00
#
_symmetry.space_group_name_H-M   'P 1'
#
loop_
_entity.id
_entity.type
_entity.pdbx_description
1 polymer ?
#
loop_
_entity_poly.entity_id
_entity_poly.type
_entity_poly.pdbx_seq_one_letter_code
_entity_poly.pdbx_strand_id
1 'polypeptide(L)'
;MKVLCVIPARYASTRLPGKPLALIAGKPMIQHVYERACHAVMPQEVVVATDSKIVADVVKEFGGKVMMTSPDHPSGTDRLAEVALSYPDIDVIVNVQGDEPMIPPEVIDRLAQAFADDKDLNMATLKTLMGEEDYNNPNAVKVVTDQNGYALYFFRSLLPYARNRKADFKVYKHVGIYAYR
;
A
#
# COMPACT_ATOMS: atom_id res chain seq x y z
N MET A 1 15.59 13.85 1.27
CA MET A 1 15.08 12.50 1.04
C MET A 1 14.12 12.54 -0.15
N LYS A 2 14.36 11.74 -1.17
CA LYS A 2 13.52 11.63 -2.37
C LYS A 2 12.60 10.43 -2.25
N VAL A 3 11.31 10.63 -2.44
CA VAL A 3 10.27 9.60 -2.27
C VAL A 3 9.55 9.36 -3.60
N LEU A 4 9.38 8.09 -3.98
CA LEU A 4 8.58 7.65 -5.12
C LEU A 4 7.36 6.89 -4.61
N CYS A 5 6.17 7.24 -5.08
CA CYS A 5 4.97 6.44 -4.86
C CYS A 5 4.75 5.49 -6.03
N VAL A 6 4.70 4.19 -5.77
CA VAL A 6 4.46 3.16 -6.79
C VAL A 6 3.15 2.45 -6.53
N ILE A 7 2.33 2.32 -7.57
CA ILE A 7 1.04 1.62 -7.53
C ILE A 7 1.15 0.39 -8.42
N PRO A 8 1.41 -0.81 -7.88
CA PRO A 8 1.42 -2.03 -8.68
C PRO A 8 -0.01 -2.37 -9.11
N ALA A 9 -0.20 -2.63 -10.40
CA ALA A 9 -1.49 -2.92 -11.00
C ALA A 9 -1.38 -4.08 -11.99
N ARG A 10 -1.84 -5.28 -11.60
CA ARG A 10 -1.92 -6.44 -12.49
C ARG A 10 -3.30 -6.54 -13.11
N TYR A 11 -3.37 -6.81 -14.41
CA TYR A 11 -4.64 -7.12 -15.07
C TYR A 11 -5.18 -8.49 -14.65
N ALA A 12 -4.29 -9.48 -14.59
CA ALA A 12 -4.60 -10.84 -14.18
C ALA A 12 -4.78 -10.91 -12.64
N SER A 13 -6.02 -10.83 -12.20
CA SER A 13 -6.42 -11.08 -10.80
C SER A 13 -7.27 -12.34 -10.76
N THR A 14 -6.97 -13.28 -9.86
CA THR A 14 -7.71 -14.54 -9.71
C THR A 14 -9.16 -14.33 -9.27
N ARG A 15 -9.42 -13.31 -8.44
CA ARG A 15 -10.75 -12.99 -7.89
C ARG A 15 -11.58 -12.10 -8.80
N LEU A 16 -10.98 -11.14 -9.49
CA LEU A 16 -11.64 -10.19 -10.38
C LEU A 16 -10.67 -9.79 -11.50
N PRO A 17 -10.68 -10.50 -12.65
CA PRO A 17 -9.88 -10.10 -13.81
C PRO A 17 -10.19 -8.66 -14.24
N GLY A 18 -9.16 -7.90 -14.59
CA GLY A 18 -9.32 -6.50 -14.95
C GLY A 18 -9.68 -5.56 -13.78
N LYS A 19 -9.52 -6.00 -12.53
CA LYS A 19 -9.84 -5.21 -11.33
C LYS A 19 -9.35 -3.76 -11.38
N PRO A 20 -8.12 -3.42 -11.83
CA PRO A 20 -7.67 -2.04 -11.91
C PRO A 20 -8.52 -1.15 -12.83
N LEU A 21 -9.18 -1.75 -13.80
CA LEU A 21 -10.02 -1.06 -14.80
C LEU A 21 -11.50 -1.08 -14.47
N ALA A 22 -11.91 -1.73 -13.38
CA ALA A 22 -13.30 -1.72 -12.91
C ALA A 22 -13.73 -0.28 -12.63
N LEU A 23 -14.90 0.10 -13.15
CA LEU A 23 -15.41 1.46 -13.01
C LEU A 23 -16.03 1.71 -11.64
N ILE A 24 -15.60 2.77 -10.99
CA ILE A 24 -16.18 3.33 -9.78
C ILE A 24 -16.60 4.76 -10.09
N ALA A 25 -17.88 5.06 -10.01
CA ALA A 25 -18.43 6.37 -10.36
C ALA A 25 -17.96 6.90 -11.75
N GLY A 26 -17.88 6.00 -12.73
CA GLY A 26 -17.50 6.35 -14.11
C GLY A 26 -16.00 6.45 -14.40
N LYS A 27 -15.13 6.26 -13.41
CA LYS A 27 -13.66 6.25 -13.57
C LYS A 27 -13.07 4.88 -13.25
N PRO A 28 -12.01 4.42 -13.93
CA PRO A 28 -11.28 3.22 -13.55
C PRO A 28 -10.78 3.27 -12.09
N MET A 29 -10.82 2.16 -11.38
CA MET A 29 -10.33 2.10 -9.99
C MET A 29 -8.89 2.61 -9.86
N ILE A 30 -8.01 2.23 -10.79
CA ILE A 30 -6.61 2.67 -10.79
C ILE A 30 -6.48 4.19 -10.90
N GLN A 31 -7.40 4.87 -11.61
CA GLN A 31 -7.41 6.32 -11.71
C GLN A 31 -7.72 6.98 -10.36
N HIS A 32 -8.69 6.45 -9.62
CA HIS A 32 -8.98 6.93 -8.26
C HIS A 32 -7.76 6.80 -7.35
N VAL A 33 -7.10 5.64 -7.36
CA VAL A 33 -5.87 5.42 -6.55
C VAL A 33 -4.77 6.39 -6.95
N TYR A 34 -4.54 6.56 -8.26
CA TYR A 34 -3.52 7.45 -8.79
C TYR A 34 -3.77 8.92 -8.41
N GLU A 35 -4.99 9.41 -8.67
CA GLU A 35 -5.39 10.78 -8.33
C GLU A 35 -5.22 11.05 -6.82
N ARG A 36 -5.62 10.09 -5.97
CA ARG A 36 -5.44 10.18 -4.52
C ARG A 36 -3.97 10.23 -4.12
N ALA A 37 -3.15 9.35 -4.69
CA ALA A 37 -1.72 9.33 -4.40
C ALA A 37 -1.01 10.63 -4.83
N CYS A 38 -1.46 11.25 -5.92
CA CYS A 38 -0.95 12.53 -6.39
C CYS A 38 -1.26 13.73 -5.46
N HIS A 39 -2.21 13.59 -4.51
CA HIS A 39 -2.47 14.61 -3.49
C HIS A 39 -1.53 14.51 -2.29
N ALA A 40 -0.76 13.43 -2.16
CA ALA A 40 0.29 13.34 -1.14
C ALA A 40 1.42 14.32 -1.44
N VAL A 41 2.03 14.86 -0.39
CA VAL A 41 3.03 15.95 -0.48
C VAL A 41 4.46 15.42 -0.51
N MET A 42 4.71 14.29 0.15
CA MET A 42 6.05 13.71 0.30
C MET A 42 6.59 13.07 -0.99
N PRO A 43 5.80 12.32 -1.77
CA PRO A 43 6.27 11.76 -3.03
C PRO A 43 6.50 12.84 -4.08
N GLN A 44 7.67 12.82 -4.74
CA GLN A 44 7.96 13.71 -5.87
C GLN A 44 7.30 13.23 -7.16
N GLU A 45 6.97 11.95 -7.21
CA GLU A 45 6.35 11.32 -8.36
C GLU A 45 5.46 10.15 -7.94
N VAL A 46 4.40 9.91 -8.71
CA VAL A 46 3.54 8.74 -8.60
C VAL A 46 3.62 7.96 -9.91
N VAL A 47 3.85 6.64 -9.84
CA VAL A 47 3.98 5.77 -11.01
C VAL A 47 3.14 4.52 -10.84
N VAL A 48 2.35 4.18 -11.85
CA VAL A 48 1.69 2.89 -11.94
C VAL A 48 2.65 1.88 -12.56
N ALA A 49 2.88 0.76 -11.88
CA ALA A 49 3.72 -0.34 -12.38
C ALA A 49 2.84 -1.52 -12.83
N THR A 50 2.89 -1.87 -14.11
CA THR A 50 2.00 -2.91 -14.69
C THR A 50 2.71 -3.76 -15.72
N ASP A 51 2.27 -5.02 -15.86
CA ASP A 51 2.64 -5.94 -16.93
C ASP A 51 1.64 -5.92 -18.10
N SER A 52 0.55 -5.15 -17.97
CA SER A 52 -0.54 -5.14 -18.93
C SER A 52 -0.53 -3.87 -19.78
N LYS A 53 -0.40 -4.05 -21.10
CA LYS A 53 -0.54 -2.93 -22.05
C LYS A 53 -1.90 -2.23 -21.93
N ILE A 54 -2.98 -2.99 -21.68
CA ILE A 54 -4.33 -2.43 -21.53
C ILE A 54 -4.38 -1.47 -20.33
N VAL A 55 -3.82 -1.87 -19.18
CA VAL A 55 -3.74 -1.01 -18.00
C VAL A 55 -2.87 0.22 -18.28
N ALA A 56 -1.73 0.02 -18.95
CA ALA A 56 -0.82 1.11 -19.28
C ALA A 56 -1.46 2.15 -20.20
N ASP A 57 -2.20 1.71 -21.21
CA ASP A 57 -2.89 2.60 -22.16
C ASP A 57 -3.96 3.44 -21.41
N VAL A 58 -4.77 2.83 -20.54
CA VAL A 58 -5.76 3.55 -19.72
C VAL A 58 -5.09 4.55 -18.77
N VAL A 59 -3.94 4.19 -18.15
CA VAL A 59 -3.22 5.13 -17.29
C VAL A 59 -2.73 6.35 -18.08
N LYS A 60 -2.24 6.15 -19.30
CA LYS A 60 -1.83 7.26 -20.20
C LYS A 60 -3.00 8.13 -20.64
N GLU A 61 -4.18 7.54 -20.89
CA GLU A 61 -5.39 8.26 -21.29
C GLU A 61 -5.82 9.32 -20.25
N PHE A 62 -5.71 9.00 -18.97
CA PHE A 62 -5.99 10.00 -17.93
C PHE A 62 -4.78 10.86 -17.51
N GLY A 63 -3.65 10.77 -18.23
CA GLY A 63 -2.45 11.57 -17.99
C GLY A 63 -1.55 11.03 -16.85
N GLY A 64 -1.76 9.80 -16.40
CA GLY A 64 -0.95 9.18 -15.36
C GLY A 64 0.40 8.69 -15.89
N LYS A 65 1.40 8.65 -15.02
CA LYS A 65 2.69 8.03 -15.31
C LYS A 65 2.61 6.52 -15.12
N VAL A 66 3.12 5.77 -16.09
CA VAL A 66 3.11 4.31 -16.06
C VAL A 66 4.46 3.75 -16.51
N MET A 67 4.89 2.69 -15.84
CA MET A 67 6.06 1.89 -16.19
C MET A 67 5.62 0.45 -16.48
N MET A 68 6.03 -0.06 -17.64
CA MET A 68 5.88 -1.48 -17.96
C MET A 68 6.92 -2.28 -17.19
N THR A 69 6.48 -3.38 -16.60
CA THR A 69 7.31 -4.28 -15.79
C THR A 69 7.09 -5.72 -16.22
N SER A 70 8.02 -6.61 -15.87
CA SER A 70 7.92 -8.03 -16.23
C SER A 70 6.60 -8.66 -15.74
N PRO A 71 5.97 -9.53 -16.55
CA PRO A 71 4.83 -10.35 -16.12
C PRO A 71 5.24 -11.44 -15.12
N ASP A 72 6.52 -11.81 -15.04
CA ASP A 72 7.02 -12.95 -14.29
C ASP A 72 7.21 -12.68 -12.79
N HIS A 73 6.96 -11.46 -12.33
CA HIS A 73 7.07 -11.13 -10.93
C HIS A 73 6.08 -11.92 -10.06
N PRO A 74 6.55 -12.68 -9.07
CA PRO A 74 5.69 -13.49 -8.19
C PRO A 74 4.85 -12.61 -7.26
N SER A 75 5.35 -11.40 -6.92
CA SER A 75 4.67 -10.49 -6.00
C SER A 75 4.68 -9.03 -6.47
N GLY A 76 3.87 -8.19 -5.82
CA GLY A 76 3.90 -6.75 -6.01
C GLY A 76 5.23 -6.14 -5.55
N THR A 77 5.87 -6.69 -4.52
CA THR A 77 7.16 -6.22 -4.01
C THR A 77 8.30 -6.43 -5.02
N ASP A 78 8.32 -7.57 -5.70
CA ASP A 78 9.32 -7.82 -6.77
C ASP A 78 9.14 -6.83 -7.93
N ARG A 79 7.90 -6.49 -8.25
CA ARG A 79 7.59 -5.45 -9.26
C ARG A 79 8.11 -4.07 -8.83
N LEU A 80 8.00 -3.73 -7.55
CA LEU A 80 8.58 -2.49 -7.03
C LEU A 80 10.11 -2.49 -7.12
N ALA A 81 10.75 -3.62 -6.89
CA ALA A 81 12.20 -3.74 -7.01
C ALA A 81 12.66 -3.44 -8.44
N GLU A 82 11.94 -3.93 -9.47
CA GLU A 82 12.23 -3.57 -10.87
C GLU A 82 12.07 -2.06 -11.10
N VAL A 83 11.00 -1.45 -10.57
CA VAL A 83 10.81 0.02 -10.68
C VAL A 83 11.96 0.75 -10.02
N ALA A 84 12.41 0.32 -8.83
CA ALA A 84 13.51 0.94 -8.11
C ALA A 84 14.80 1.04 -8.93
N LEU A 85 15.10 0.02 -9.73
CA LEU A 85 16.29 0.02 -10.62
C LEU A 85 16.25 1.14 -11.67
N SER A 86 15.08 1.59 -12.05
CA SER A 86 14.88 2.71 -13.01
C SER A 86 14.91 4.09 -12.35
N TYR A 87 14.96 4.14 -11.02
CA TYR A 87 14.95 5.35 -10.21
C TYR A 87 16.11 5.37 -9.20
N PRO A 88 17.38 5.38 -9.65
CA PRO A 88 18.55 5.21 -8.78
C PRO A 88 18.73 6.33 -7.74
N ASP A 89 18.10 7.49 -7.96
CA ASP A 89 18.19 8.64 -7.06
C ASP A 89 17.09 8.68 -5.96
N ILE A 90 16.21 7.70 -5.94
CA ILE A 90 15.12 7.62 -4.95
C ILE A 90 15.63 6.96 -3.68
N ASP A 91 15.36 7.59 -2.53
CA ASP A 91 15.73 7.09 -1.22
C ASP A 91 14.69 6.12 -0.65
N VAL A 92 13.40 6.37 -0.93
CA VAL A 92 12.27 5.63 -0.35
C VAL A 92 11.18 5.40 -1.40
N ILE A 93 10.68 4.17 -1.47
CA ILE A 93 9.52 3.81 -2.29
C ILE A 93 8.34 3.52 -1.38
N VAL A 94 7.22 4.22 -1.60
CA VAL A 94 5.93 3.93 -0.98
C VAL A 94 5.10 3.08 -1.93
N ASN A 95 4.69 1.90 -1.47
CA ASN A 95 3.84 0.95 -2.20
C ASN A 95 2.38 1.17 -1.82
N VAL A 96 1.61 1.80 -2.69
CA VAL A 96 0.15 1.96 -2.56
C VAL A 96 -0.54 0.86 -3.35
N GLN A 97 -1.44 0.11 -2.69
CA GLN A 97 -2.16 -0.96 -3.36
C GLN A 97 -3.11 -0.40 -4.44
N GLY A 98 -3.10 -1.00 -5.63
CA GLY A 98 -3.94 -0.58 -6.77
C GLY A 98 -5.45 -0.78 -6.56
N ASP A 99 -5.86 -1.29 -5.41
CA ASP A 99 -7.25 -1.51 -5.01
C ASP A 99 -7.68 -0.73 -3.77
N GLU A 100 -6.98 0.37 -3.48
CA GLU A 100 -7.30 1.31 -2.40
C GLU A 100 -7.80 2.67 -2.94
N PRO A 101 -8.95 2.73 -3.63
CA PRO A 101 -9.43 3.94 -4.31
C PRO A 101 -9.76 5.09 -3.36
N MET A 102 -9.89 4.81 -2.07
CA MET A 102 -10.22 5.79 -1.04
C MET A 102 -9.04 6.09 -0.11
N ILE A 103 -7.80 5.69 -0.48
CA ILE A 103 -6.63 5.92 0.37
C ILE A 103 -6.49 7.42 0.71
N PRO A 104 -6.37 7.80 1.99
CA PRO A 104 -6.09 9.18 2.34
C PRO A 104 -4.65 9.55 1.98
N PRO A 105 -4.40 10.68 1.29
CA PRO A 105 -3.03 11.11 0.94
C PRO A 105 -2.10 11.23 2.14
N GLU A 106 -2.62 11.66 3.29
CA GLU A 106 -1.89 11.83 4.54
C GLU A 106 -1.30 10.53 5.08
N VAL A 107 -1.91 9.39 4.71
CA VAL A 107 -1.40 8.05 5.08
C VAL A 107 -0.09 7.76 4.33
N ILE A 108 0.00 8.18 3.07
CA ILE A 108 1.21 8.07 2.24
C ILE A 108 2.32 8.94 2.83
N ASP A 109 1.99 10.21 3.14
CA ASP A 109 2.94 11.16 3.70
C ASP A 109 3.45 10.70 5.08
N ARG A 110 2.56 10.22 5.94
CA ARG A 110 2.94 9.72 7.26
C ARG A 110 3.91 8.53 7.18
N LEU A 111 3.68 7.63 6.21
CA LEU A 111 4.54 6.48 6.01
C LEU A 111 5.94 6.90 5.49
N ALA A 112 5.99 7.84 4.55
CA ALA A 112 7.24 8.40 4.05
C ALA A 112 8.01 9.19 5.14
N GLN A 113 7.29 9.93 5.99
CA GLN A 113 7.86 10.72 7.08
C GLN A 113 8.64 9.85 8.08
N ALA A 114 8.19 8.62 8.35
CA ALA A 114 8.90 7.70 9.25
C ALA A 114 10.36 7.48 8.83
N PHE A 115 10.66 7.49 7.53
CA PHE A 115 12.04 7.33 7.01
C PHE A 115 12.88 8.62 7.10
N ALA A 116 12.24 9.77 7.22
CA ALA A 116 12.93 11.03 7.52
C ALA A 116 13.30 11.11 9.00
N ASP A 117 12.41 10.59 9.87
CA ASP A 117 12.58 10.60 11.32
C ASP A 117 13.59 9.55 11.79
N ASP A 118 13.66 8.40 11.11
CA ASP A 118 14.57 7.29 11.43
C ASP A 118 15.35 6.88 10.18
N LYS A 119 16.66 7.17 10.17
CA LYS A 119 17.56 6.87 9.04
C LYS A 119 17.92 5.39 8.92
N ASP A 120 17.77 4.63 9.99
CA ASP A 120 18.10 3.20 10.02
C ASP A 120 16.88 2.34 9.64
N LEU A 121 15.72 2.97 9.48
CA LEU A 121 14.50 2.29 9.07
C LEU A 121 14.61 1.80 7.62
N ASN A 122 14.46 0.49 7.42
CA ASN A 122 14.54 -0.14 6.09
C ASN A 122 13.18 -0.45 5.49
N MET A 123 12.18 -0.72 6.33
CA MET A 123 10.82 -1.03 5.92
C MET A 123 9.83 -0.52 6.95
N ALA A 124 8.71 0.01 6.49
CA ALA A 124 7.60 0.44 7.35
C ALA A 124 6.25 0.04 6.77
N THR A 125 5.28 -0.12 7.65
CA THR A 125 3.86 -0.26 7.35
C THR A 125 3.05 0.47 8.41
N LEU A 126 1.73 0.48 8.28
CA LEU A 126 0.87 1.20 9.21
C LEU A 126 -0.07 0.28 9.97
N LYS A 127 -0.45 0.71 11.16
CA LYS A 127 -1.51 0.11 11.96
C LYS A 127 -2.50 1.17 12.41
N THR A 128 -3.75 0.78 12.58
CA THR A 128 -4.80 1.62 13.17
C THR A 128 -5.50 0.87 14.28
N LEU A 129 -6.08 1.60 15.22
CA LEU A 129 -6.91 0.98 16.24
C LEU A 129 -8.12 0.30 15.58
N MET A 130 -8.42 -0.92 15.99
CA MET A 130 -9.52 -1.72 15.43
C MET A 130 -10.77 -1.55 16.30
N GLY A 131 -11.93 -1.35 15.65
CA GLY A 131 -13.22 -1.43 16.33
C GLY A 131 -13.60 -2.87 16.70
N GLU A 132 -14.38 -3.03 17.75
CA GLU A 132 -14.79 -4.37 18.25
C GLU A 132 -15.56 -5.18 17.22
N GLU A 133 -16.29 -4.53 16.33
CA GLU A 133 -17.03 -5.13 15.23
C GLU A 133 -16.16 -5.94 14.27
N ASP A 134 -14.88 -5.55 14.14
CA ASP A 134 -13.90 -6.21 13.26
C ASP A 134 -13.05 -7.28 13.96
N TYR A 135 -13.18 -7.46 15.29
CA TYR A 135 -12.32 -8.37 16.04
C TYR A 135 -12.32 -9.80 15.49
N ASN A 136 -13.50 -10.31 15.13
CA ASN A 136 -13.68 -11.66 14.60
C ASN A 136 -13.70 -11.71 13.06
N ASN A 137 -13.47 -10.59 12.38
CA ASN A 137 -13.40 -10.54 10.92
C ASN A 137 -12.09 -11.15 10.43
N PRO A 138 -12.08 -12.31 9.72
CA PRO A 138 -10.87 -12.95 9.25
C PRO A 138 -10.20 -12.18 8.10
N ASN A 139 -10.91 -11.25 7.46
CA ASN A 139 -10.35 -10.41 6.40
C ASN A 139 -9.56 -9.22 6.95
N ALA A 140 -9.83 -8.81 8.19
CA ALA A 140 -9.07 -7.79 8.88
C ALA A 140 -7.81 -8.40 9.51
N VAL A 141 -6.65 -8.12 8.93
CA VAL A 141 -5.36 -8.57 9.47
C VAL A 141 -5.04 -7.76 10.72
N LYS A 142 -4.73 -8.45 11.81
CA LYS A 142 -4.31 -7.85 13.08
C LYS A 142 -2.79 -7.82 13.14
N VAL A 143 -2.26 -6.94 13.98
CA VAL A 143 -0.81 -6.83 14.22
C VAL A 143 -0.53 -6.55 15.69
N VAL A 144 0.47 -7.23 16.23
CA VAL A 144 1.07 -6.88 17.52
C VAL A 144 2.46 -6.30 17.28
N THR A 145 2.80 -5.31 18.09
CA THR A 145 4.09 -4.62 18.00
C THR A 145 4.78 -4.65 19.35
N ASP A 146 6.10 -4.54 19.34
CA ASP A 146 6.87 -4.25 20.54
C ASP A 146 6.65 -2.80 21.02
N GLN A 147 7.37 -2.43 22.09
CA GLN A 147 7.27 -1.09 22.69
C GLN A 147 7.84 0.02 21.79
N ASN A 148 8.71 -0.33 20.84
CA ASN A 148 9.32 0.59 19.89
C ASN A 148 8.47 0.73 18.60
N GLY A 149 7.38 -0.04 18.49
CA GLY A 149 6.48 -0.01 17.32
C GLY A 149 6.83 -1.02 16.23
N TYR A 150 7.88 -1.85 16.42
CA TYR A 150 8.20 -2.90 15.44
C TYR A 150 7.18 -4.02 15.50
N ALA A 151 6.73 -4.45 14.30
CA ALA A 151 5.78 -5.55 14.18
C ALA A 151 6.43 -6.87 14.61
N LEU A 152 5.80 -7.56 15.55
CA LEU A 152 6.20 -8.88 16.00
C LEU A 152 5.49 -9.99 15.22
N TYR A 153 4.20 -9.78 14.93
CA TYR A 153 3.39 -10.81 14.26
C TYR A 153 2.15 -10.21 13.61
N PHE A 154 1.82 -10.70 12.39
CA PHE A 154 0.58 -10.42 11.68
C PHE A 154 -0.30 -11.66 11.69
N PHE A 155 -1.61 -11.52 11.99
CA PHE A 155 -2.49 -12.67 12.20
C PHE A 155 -3.94 -12.33 11.89
N ARG A 156 -4.78 -13.35 11.74
CA ARG A 156 -6.21 -13.19 11.44
C ARG A 156 -7.11 -13.47 12.63
N SER A 157 -6.68 -14.33 13.55
CA SER A 157 -7.39 -14.61 14.80
C SER A 157 -7.34 -13.40 15.73
N LEU A 158 -8.26 -13.30 16.68
CA LEU A 158 -8.20 -12.26 17.71
C LEU A 158 -7.10 -12.61 18.74
N LEU A 159 -6.10 -11.76 18.84
CA LEU A 159 -5.02 -11.81 19.82
C LEU A 159 -4.77 -10.39 20.38
N PRO A 160 -4.41 -10.24 21.68
CA PRO A 160 -4.35 -11.29 22.71
C PRO A 160 -5.76 -11.81 23.07
N TYR A 161 -5.83 -12.99 23.67
CA TYR A 161 -7.09 -13.48 24.21
C TYR A 161 -7.48 -12.69 25.46
N ALA A 162 -8.60 -12.01 25.42
CA ALA A 162 -9.12 -11.24 26.54
C ALA A 162 -9.77 -12.16 27.58
N ARG A 163 -8.97 -12.74 28.48
CA ARG A 163 -9.49 -13.56 29.60
C ARG A 163 -10.45 -12.76 30.47
N ASN A 164 -10.15 -11.48 30.69
CA ASN A 164 -11.01 -10.54 31.39
C ASN A 164 -11.53 -9.51 30.38
N ARG A 165 -12.80 -9.62 30.00
CA ARG A 165 -13.45 -8.69 29.04
C ARG A 165 -13.57 -7.24 29.51
N LYS A 166 -13.32 -6.98 30.80
CA LYS A 166 -13.25 -5.62 31.37
C LYS A 166 -11.86 -4.99 31.26
N ALA A 167 -10.86 -5.75 30.85
CA ALA A 167 -9.52 -5.21 30.65
C ALA A 167 -9.50 -4.34 29.37
N ASP A 168 -9.01 -3.12 29.52
CA ASP A 168 -8.76 -2.21 28.38
C ASP A 168 -7.56 -2.75 27.60
N PHE A 169 -7.79 -3.55 26.56
CA PHE A 169 -6.77 -3.99 25.65
C PHE A 169 -7.03 -3.46 24.24
N LYS A 170 -5.97 -3.01 23.59
CA LYS A 170 -6.06 -2.41 22.27
C LYS A 170 -5.68 -3.44 21.21
N VAL A 171 -6.58 -3.65 20.24
CA VAL A 171 -6.31 -4.45 19.04
C VAL A 171 -6.01 -3.51 17.89
N TYR A 172 -4.95 -3.81 17.14
CA TYR A 172 -4.57 -3.03 15.98
C TYR A 172 -4.77 -3.80 14.69
N LYS A 173 -5.39 -3.11 13.73
CA LYS A 173 -5.54 -3.57 12.35
C LYS A 173 -4.33 -3.11 11.55
N HIS A 174 -3.73 -4.04 10.81
CA HIS A 174 -2.71 -3.72 9.83
C HIS A 174 -3.35 -3.03 8.62
N VAL A 175 -2.72 -1.97 8.15
CA VAL A 175 -3.08 -1.25 6.92
C VAL A 175 -2.08 -1.65 5.84
N GLY A 176 -2.57 -2.25 4.75
CA GLY A 176 -1.78 -2.88 3.69
C GLY A 176 -1.01 -1.91 2.78
N ILE A 177 -0.46 -0.84 3.34
CA ILE A 177 0.45 0.07 2.66
C ILE A 177 1.86 -0.12 3.24
N TYR A 178 2.88 -0.03 2.39
CA TYR A 178 4.26 -0.28 2.79
C TYR A 178 5.19 0.78 2.23
N ALA A 179 6.31 1.00 2.91
CA ALA A 179 7.42 1.74 2.33
C ALA A 179 8.74 1.02 2.60
N TYR A 180 9.67 1.22 1.70
CA TYR A 180 10.98 0.56 1.68
C TYR A 180 12.06 1.58 1.36
N ARG A 181 13.18 1.45 2.05
CA ARG A 181 14.39 2.17 1.69
C ARG A 181 15.02 1.55 0.47
#